data_463a42905c3bd399676eebcb782abd55
#
_entry.id   463a42905c3bd399676eebcb782abd55
#
_cell.length_a   1.000
_cell.length_b   1.000
_cell.length_c   1.000
_cell.angle_alpha   90.00
_cell.angle_beta   90.00
_cell.angle_gamma   90.00
#
_symmetry.space_group_name_H-M   'P 1'
#
loop_
_entity.id
_entity.type
_entity.pdbx_description
1 polymer ?
#
loop_
_entity_poly.entity_id
_entity_poly.type
_entity_poly.pdbx_seq_one_letter_code
_entity_poly.pdbx_strand_id
1 'polypeptide(L)'
;MGARSLELPNLYLPKRKERPPVTIIEQNGSLAIRINDALGENATIAAFDAAMTGARAGQPVIIDLRDTPSGGNTTVARAILGWFVDQPHAYQVHNLPAEERDTGISRQWVEQVLPRAGKHHTGPIRVLVGRWTGSMGEGLAIGFDAIGAEVTGQKMAGLLGAIYDHRLEHSGIVIKLPTERLMHIDGRPREKFKPELVGE
;
A
#
# COMPACT_ATOMS: atom_id res chain seq x y z
N MET A 1 3.81 42.37 -11.26
CA MET A 1 3.47 41.94 -9.86
C MET A 1 3.82 40.49 -9.75
N GLY A 2 4.91 40.16 -9.03
CA GLY A 2 5.38 38.78 -8.87
C GLY A 2 4.40 38.02 -7.98
N ALA A 3 3.98 36.83 -8.45
CA ALA A 3 3.25 35.90 -7.63
C ALA A 3 4.13 35.49 -6.44
N ARG A 4 3.76 35.92 -5.23
CA ARG A 4 4.32 35.34 -4.02
C ARG A 4 3.81 33.92 -3.93
N SER A 5 4.69 32.95 -4.13
CA SER A 5 4.41 31.59 -3.72
C SER A 5 4.17 31.65 -2.20
N LEU A 6 2.96 31.32 -1.76
CA LEU A 6 2.71 30.98 -0.37
C LEU A 6 3.48 29.67 -0.12
N GLU A 7 4.73 29.79 0.27
CA GLU A 7 5.39 28.72 1.02
C GLU A 7 4.65 28.61 2.33
N LEU A 8 3.67 27.71 2.38
CA LEU A 8 3.17 27.24 3.66
C LEU A 8 4.41 26.74 4.41
N PRO A 9 4.70 27.26 5.62
CA PRO A 9 5.80 26.75 6.40
C PRO A 9 5.61 25.24 6.46
N ASN A 10 6.56 24.48 5.92
CA ASN A 10 6.61 23.06 6.15
C ASN A 10 6.47 22.89 7.65
N LEU A 11 5.31 22.42 8.09
CA LEU A 11 5.17 21.88 9.43
C LEU A 11 6.34 20.93 9.56
N TYR A 12 7.32 21.31 10.36
CA TYR A 12 8.54 20.58 10.57
C TYR A 12 8.17 19.19 11.09
N LEU A 13 7.88 18.29 10.18
CA LEU A 13 8.12 16.89 10.47
C LEU A 13 9.63 16.80 10.65
N PRO A 14 10.12 16.40 11.83
CA PRO A 14 11.55 16.24 12.04
C PRO A 14 12.05 15.39 10.87
N LYS A 15 13.18 15.83 10.24
CA LYS A 15 13.80 15.04 9.15
C LYS A 15 13.82 13.62 9.65
N ARG A 16 13.01 12.75 9.03
CA ARG A 16 13.03 11.33 9.34
C ARG A 16 14.48 10.90 9.16
N LYS A 17 15.06 10.30 10.19
CA LYS A 17 16.39 9.69 10.05
C LYS A 17 16.32 8.80 8.83
N GLU A 18 17.31 8.89 7.95
CA GLU A 18 17.46 7.96 6.84
C GLU A 18 17.37 6.55 7.43
N ARG A 19 16.33 5.85 7.05
CA ARG A 19 16.07 4.48 7.47
C ARG A 19 16.15 3.59 6.24
N PRO A 20 16.63 2.35 6.37
CA PRO A 20 16.58 1.41 5.25
C PRO A 20 15.11 1.21 4.81
N PRO A 21 14.85 0.83 3.55
CA PRO A 21 13.49 0.62 3.05
C PRO A 21 12.67 -0.36 3.89
N VAL A 22 13.34 -1.38 4.46
CA VAL A 22 12.74 -2.34 5.39
C VAL A 22 13.60 -2.49 6.63
N THR A 23 12.96 -2.79 7.76
CA THR A 23 13.63 -3.17 9.01
C THR A 23 13.14 -4.56 9.42
N ILE A 24 14.08 -5.45 9.69
CA ILE A 24 13.79 -6.81 10.18
C ILE A 24 13.79 -6.77 11.71
N ILE A 25 12.79 -7.37 12.30
CA ILE A 25 12.64 -7.53 13.75
C ILE A 25 12.32 -9.01 14.00
N GLU A 26 13.22 -9.74 14.62
CA GLU A 26 12.90 -11.09 15.09
C GLU A 26 12.06 -10.99 16.36
N GLN A 27 10.88 -11.58 16.34
CA GLN A 27 9.95 -11.55 17.46
C GLN A 27 9.30 -12.92 17.67
N ASN A 28 9.58 -13.55 18.81
CA ASN A 28 8.90 -14.78 19.25
C ASN A 28 8.80 -15.88 18.18
N GLY A 29 9.87 -16.12 17.43
CA GLY A 29 9.90 -17.13 16.36
C GLY A 29 9.28 -16.68 15.03
N SER A 30 8.69 -15.50 14.95
CA SER A 30 8.16 -14.88 13.72
C SER A 30 9.21 -13.98 13.07
N LEU A 31 9.19 -13.89 11.74
CA LEU A 31 9.93 -12.90 10.99
C LEU A 31 9.04 -11.65 10.82
N ALA A 32 9.33 -10.58 11.53
CA ALA A 32 8.65 -9.31 11.35
C ALA A 32 9.45 -8.39 10.42
N ILE A 33 8.77 -7.89 9.36
CA ILE A 33 9.34 -6.99 8.35
C ILE A 33 8.54 -5.70 8.38
N ARG A 34 9.16 -4.62 8.87
CA ARG A 34 8.58 -3.27 8.80
C ARG A 34 8.99 -2.58 7.51
N ILE A 35 8.01 -2.02 6.81
CA ILE A 35 8.26 -1.16 5.64
C ILE A 35 8.32 0.30 6.12
N ASN A 36 9.46 0.96 5.89
CA ASN A 36 9.77 2.29 6.44
C ASN A 36 9.41 3.42 5.47
N ASP A 37 8.11 3.53 5.09
CA ASP A 37 7.62 4.56 4.16
C ASP A 37 8.33 4.52 2.78
N ALA A 38 8.58 3.33 2.28
CA ALA A 38 9.39 3.10 1.09
C ALA A 38 8.64 2.35 -0.03
N LEU A 39 7.30 2.30 0.00
CA LEU A 39 6.50 1.62 -1.04
C LEU A 39 6.59 2.29 -2.41
N GLY A 40 7.08 3.53 -2.49
CA GLY A 40 7.36 4.24 -3.74
C GLY A 40 8.71 3.90 -4.38
N GLU A 41 9.59 3.21 -3.68
CA GLU A 41 10.98 2.98 -4.07
C GLU A 41 11.20 1.55 -4.57
N ASN A 42 11.65 1.38 -5.79
CA ASN A 42 11.96 0.03 -6.32
C ASN A 42 13.04 -0.70 -5.53
N ALA A 43 13.92 0.01 -4.83
CA ALA A 43 14.91 -0.57 -3.93
C ALA A 43 14.29 -1.41 -2.81
N THR A 44 13.04 -1.10 -2.43
CA THR A 44 12.26 -1.84 -1.43
C THR A 44 12.05 -3.30 -1.86
N ILE A 45 11.94 -3.57 -3.16
CA ILE A 45 11.78 -4.94 -3.69
C ILE A 45 12.98 -5.79 -3.30
N ALA A 46 14.19 -5.32 -3.58
CA ALA A 46 15.42 -6.06 -3.26
C ALA A 46 15.61 -6.21 -1.75
N ALA A 47 15.31 -5.17 -0.97
CA ALA A 47 15.42 -5.20 0.48
C ALA A 47 14.40 -6.18 1.11
N PHE A 48 13.16 -6.20 0.60
CA PHE A 48 12.14 -7.15 1.04
C PHE A 48 12.51 -8.58 0.65
N ASP A 49 13.00 -8.80 -0.56
CA ASP A 49 13.45 -10.10 -1.03
C ASP A 49 14.59 -10.65 -0.16
N ALA A 50 15.55 -9.80 0.21
CA ALA A 50 16.64 -10.18 1.10
C ALA A 50 16.13 -10.58 2.50
N ALA A 51 15.17 -9.82 3.05
CA ALA A 51 14.52 -10.15 4.32
C ALA A 51 13.80 -11.50 4.26
N MET A 52 13.02 -11.75 3.20
CA MET A 52 12.27 -12.99 3.03
C MET A 52 13.17 -14.21 2.77
N THR A 53 14.35 -14.02 2.19
CA THR A 53 15.33 -15.12 1.99
C THR A 53 15.80 -15.72 3.33
N GLY A 54 15.74 -14.95 4.42
CA GLY A 54 16.02 -15.43 5.79
C GLY A 54 14.87 -16.19 6.44
N ALA A 55 13.67 -16.18 5.84
CA ALA A 55 12.51 -16.87 6.40
C ALA A 55 12.64 -18.38 6.28
N ARG A 56 12.37 -19.10 7.38
CA ARG A 56 12.29 -20.57 7.37
C ARG A 56 10.96 -21.02 6.77
N ALA A 57 10.94 -22.22 6.19
CA ALA A 57 9.71 -22.81 5.67
C ALA A 57 8.62 -22.86 6.79
N GLY A 58 7.42 -22.34 6.49
CA GLY A 58 6.30 -22.31 7.44
C GLY A 58 6.45 -21.31 8.59
N GLN A 59 7.52 -20.54 8.68
CA GLN A 59 7.70 -19.54 9.74
C GLN A 59 6.62 -18.47 9.63
N PRO A 60 5.95 -18.08 10.74
CA PRO A 60 5.05 -16.92 10.68
C PRO A 60 5.76 -15.65 10.25
N VAL A 61 5.14 -14.89 9.33
CA VAL A 61 5.64 -13.60 8.85
C VAL A 61 4.69 -12.50 9.29
N ILE A 62 5.26 -11.42 9.82
CA ILE A 62 4.53 -10.20 10.19
C ILE A 62 4.97 -9.08 9.25
N ILE A 63 4.04 -8.51 8.51
CA ILE A 63 4.27 -7.32 7.68
C ILE A 63 3.79 -6.10 8.46
N ASP A 64 4.71 -5.24 8.86
CA ASP A 64 4.37 -4.03 9.64
C ASP A 64 4.29 -2.81 8.72
N LEU A 65 3.05 -2.35 8.46
CA LEU A 65 2.72 -1.19 7.63
C LEU A 65 2.39 0.06 8.46
N ARG A 66 2.57 0.02 9.77
CA ARG A 66 2.19 1.13 10.67
C ARG A 66 2.99 2.41 10.45
N ASP A 67 4.04 2.36 9.64
CA ASP A 67 4.90 3.49 9.31
C ASP A 67 5.05 3.71 7.80
N THR A 68 3.97 3.52 7.05
CA THR A 68 3.88 3.69 5.60
C THR A 68 2.83 4.75 5.20
N PRO A 69 2.99 6.04 5.61
CA PRO A 69 1.98 7.07 5.38
C PRO A 69 1.93 7.57 3.93
N SER A 70 3.02 7.45 3.18
CA SER A 70 3.08 8.01 1.84
C SER A 70 2.69 7.01 0.76
N GLY A 71 2.52 7.55 -0.44
CA GLY A 71 2.19 6.77 -1.61
C GLY A 71 3.29 5.81 -2.02
N GLY A 72 2.93 4.88 -2.88
CA GLY A 72 3.84 3.94 -3.46
C GLY A 72 3.42 3.61 -4.88
N ASN A 73 4.07 2.61 -5.43
CA ASN A 73 3.66 2.08 -6.71
C ASN A 73 3.22 0.60 -6.59
N THR A 74 2.32 0.22 -7.46
CA THR A 74 1.75 -1.14 -7.46
C THR A 74 2.78 -2.21 -7.82
N THR A 75 3.90 -1.85 -8.46
CA THR A 75 4.99 -2.79 -8.74
C THR A 75 5.64 -3.28 -7.45
N VAL A 76 5.91 -2.37 -6.50
CA VAL A 76 6.45 -2.76 -5.18
C VAL A 76 5.44 -3.61 -4.41
N ALA A 77 4.17 -3.21 -4.40
CA ALA A 77 3.11 -3.96 -3.74
C ALA A 77 2.98 -5.39 -4.31
N ARG A 78 2.94 -5.53 -5.65
CA ARG A 78 2.90 -6.84 -6.30
C ARG A 78 4.15 -7.67 -6.05
N ALA A 79 5.32 -7.03 -5.97
CA ALA A 79 6.55 -7.74 -5.64
C ALA A 79 6.52 -8.33 -4.22
N ILE A 80 5.94 -7.62 -3.26
CA ILE A 80 5.75 -8.08 -1.89
C ILE A 80 4.69 -9.19 -1.84
N LEU A 81 3.48 -8.95 -2.36
CA LEU A 81 2.38 -9.93 -2.37
C LEU A 81 2.76 -11.22 -3.12
N GLY A 82 3.57 -11.10 -4.18
CA GLY A 82 3.98 -12.24 -5.00
C GLY A 82 4.84 -13.30 -4.29
N TRP A 83 5.31 -13.03 -3.06
CA TRP A 83 5.90 -14.04 -2.20
C TRP A 83 4.89 -15.00 -1.57
N PHE A 84 3.62 -14.62 -1.54
CA PHE A 84 2.57 -15.26 -0.74
C PHE A 84 1.44 -15.85 -1.58
N VAL A 85 1.60 -15.89 -2.89
CA VAL A 85 0.64 -16.50 -3.81
C VAL A 85 1.33 -17.57 -4.66
N ASP A 86 0.61 -18.64 -4.95
CA ASP A 86 1.06 -19.77 -5.78
C ASP A 86 0.43 -19.77 -7.18
N GLN A 87 -0.59 -18.93 -7.38
CA GLN A 87 -1.29 -18.71 -8.64
C GLN A 87 -1.69 -17.23 -8.76
N PRO A 88 -2.09 -16.74 -9.94
CA PRO A 88 -2.62 -15.40 -10.10
C PRO A 88 -3.77 -15.14 -9.14
N HIS A 89 -3.71 -14.03 -8.41
CA HIS A 89 -4.73 -13.66 -7.43
C HIS A 89 -5.14 -12.20 -7.60
N ALA A 90 -6.45 -11.94 -7.68
CA ALA A 90 -6.98 -10.58 -7.65
C ALA A 90 -6.77 -9.97 -6.27
N TYR A 91 -6.32 -8.70 -6.19
CA TYR A 91 -6.11 -8.08 -4.89
C TYR A 91 -6.71 -6.67 -4.77
N GLN A 92 -7.02 -6.01 -5.88
CA GLN A 92 -7.59 -4.67 -5.87
C GLN A 92 -8.46 -4.44 -7.10
N VAL A 93 -9.54 -3.71 -6.95
CA VAL A 93 -10.43 -3.28 -8.03
C VAL A 93 -10.32 -1.77 -8.20
N HIS A 94 -10.30 -1.31 -9.43
CA HIS A 94 -10.20 0.07 -9.83
C HIS A 94 -11.44 0.50 -10.60
N ASN A 95 -11.88 1.75 -10.41
CA ASN A 95 -13.01 2.34 -11.12
C ASN A 95 -12.73 3.82 -11.41
N LEU A 96 -13.18 4.30 -12.57
CA LEU A 96 -13.09 5.70 -12.99
C LEU A 96 -14.47 6.39 -12.88
N PRO A 97 -14.82 7.02 -11.76
CA PRO A 97 -16.15 7.62 -11.58
C PRO A 97 -16.43 8.77 -12.54
N ALA A 98 -15.42 9.45 -13.05
CA ALA A 98 -15.60 10.52 -14.04
C ALA A 98 -16.13 9.96 -15.37
N GLU A 99 -15.56 8.87 -15.86
CA GLU A 99 -16.01 8.20 -17.08
C GLU A 99 -17.47 7.73 -16.97
N GLU A 100 -17.84 7.18 -15.81
CA GLU A 100 -19.22 6.76 -15.53
C GLU A 100 -20.20 7.96 -15.54
N ARG A 101 -19.81 9.10 -14.95
CA ARG A 101 -20.65 10.30 -14.98
C ARG A 101 -20.84 10.86 -16.39
N ASP A 102 -19.79 10.81 -17.19
CA ASP A 102 -19.79 11.40 -18.54
C ASP A 102 -20.52 10.53 -19.56
N THR A 103 -20.46 9.22 -19.40
CA THR A 103 -20.98 8.25 -20.39
C THR A 103 -22.17 7.45 -19.91
N GLY A 104 -22.46 7.40 -18.61
CA GLY A 104 -23.41 6.49 -17.99
C GLY A 104 -22.95 5.04 -17.92
N ILE A 105 -21.68 4.76 -18.32
CA ILE A 105 -21.11 3.40 -18.37
C ILE A 105 -19.97 3.30 -17.38
N SER A 106 -20.07 2.36 -16.42
CA SER A 106 -19.02 2.13 -15.45
C SER A 106 -17.88 1.33 -16.07
N ARG A 107 -16.65 1.77 -15.82
CA ARG A 107 -15.44 1.05 -16.18
C ARG A 107 -14.72 0.58 -14.95
N GLN A 108 -14.49 -0.74 -14.88
CA GLN A 108 -13.71 -1.36 -13.82
C GLN A 108 -12.60 -2.22 -14.41
N TRP A 109 -11.48 -2.29 -13.68
CA TRP A 109 -10.45 -3.31 -13.93
C TRP A 109 -9.96 -3.86 -12.62
N VAL A 110 -9.45 -5.09 -12.68
CA VAL A 110 -8.95 -5.81 -11.51
C VAL A 110 -7.44 -5.92 -11.62
N GLU A 111 -6.75 -5.48 -10.60
CA GLU A 111 -5.30 -5.69 -10.51
C GLU A 111 -5.02 -7.05 -9.87
N GLN A 112 -4.10 -7.79 -10.49
CA GLN A 112 -3.70 -9.12 -10.04
C GLN A 112 -2.25 -9.13 -9.60
N VAL A 113 -1.97 -9.93 -8.58
CA VAL A 113 -0.62 -10.34 -8.23
C VAL A 113 -0.35 -11.72 -8.83
N LEU A 114 0.87 -11.90 -9.31
CA LEU A 114 1.36 -13.17 -9.87
C LEU A 114 2.43 -13.77 -8.95
N PRO A 115 2.54 -15.11 -8.90
CA PRO A 115 3.66 -15.77 -8.24
C PRO A 115 5.00 -15.30 -8.82
N ARG A 116 6.00 -15.17 -7.99
CA ARG A 116 7.35 -14.81 -8.41
C ARG A 116 8.24 -16.04 -8.42
N ALA A 117 8.93 -16.27 -9.54
CA ALA A 117 9.81 -17.42 -9.69
C ALA A 117 10.87 -17.50 -8.57
N GLY A 118 10.95 -18.63 -7.89
CA GLY A 118 11.88 -18.87 -6.79
C GLY A 118 11.58 -18.09 -5.50
N LYS A 119 10.41 -17.45 -5.39
CA LYS A 119 9.99 -16.65 -4.26
C LYS A 119 8.61 -17.10 -3.81
N HIS A 120 8.58 -17.95 -2.78
CA HIS A 120 7.34 -18.49 -2.27
C HIS A 120 7.45 -18.76 -0.77
N HIS A 121 6.42 -18.36 -0.02
CA HIS A 121 6.33 -18.56 1.41
C HIS A 121 4.92 -19.02 1.77
N THR A 122 4.81 -20.11 2.53
CA THR A 122 3.54 -20.77 2.89
C THR A 122 3.17 -20.63 4.36
N GLY A 123 3.98 -19.93 5.14
CA GLY A 123 3.71 -19.72 6.58
C GLY A 123 2.55 -18.76 6.80
N PRO A 124 2.00 -18.72 8.03
CA PRO A 124 0.97 -17.75 8.39
C PRO A 124 1.45 -16.31 8.19
N ILE A 125 0.55 -15.44 7.73
CA ILE A 125 0.85 -14.02 7.48
C ILE A 125 -0.06 -13.18 8.36
N ARG A 126 0.53 -12.23 9.08
CA ARG A 126 -0.18 -11.17 9.78
C ARG A 126 0.30 -9.82 9.29
N VAL A 127 -0.63 -8.90 9.08
CA VAL A 127 -0.32 -7.52 8.66
C VAL A 127 -0.73 -6.57 9.76
N LEU A 128 0.21 -5.74 10.21
CA LEU A 128 -0.04 -4.70 11.21
C LEU A 128 -0.28 -3.37 10.53
N VAL A 129 -1.42 -2.76 10.80
CA VAL A 129 -1.80 -1.46 10.26
C VAL A 129 -2.13 -0.45 11.36
N GLY A 130 -2.12 0.83 11.01
CA GLY A 130 -2.44 1.91 11.94
C GLY A 130 -2.75 3.22 11.23
N ARG A 131 -2.99 4.29 11.98
CA ARG A 131 -3.37 5.60 11.43
C ARG A 131 -2.40 6.17 10.38
N TRP A 132 -1.15 5.71 10.38
CA TRP A 132 -0.13 6.10 9.42
C TRP A 132 0.06 5.08 8.28
N THR A 133 -0.80 4.08 8.18
CA THR A 133 -0.89 3.25 6.98
C THR A 133 -1.75 3.99 5.98
N GLY A 134 -1.14 4.53 4.93
CA GLY A 134 -1.83 5.40 3.96
C GLY A 134 -1.54 5.03 2.51
N SER A 135 -2.42 5.44 1.62
CA SER A 135 -2.27 5.32 0.17
C SER A 135 -1.94 3.87 -0.28
N MET A 136 -0.77 3.62 -0.86
CA MET A 136 -0.37 2.26 -1.26
C MET A 136 -0.23 1.31 -0.06
N GLY A 137 0.07 1.82 1.14
CA GLY A 137 0.02 1.01 2.38
C GLY A 137 -1.35 0.43 2.63
N GLU A 138 -2.42 1.21 2.39
CA GLU A 138 -3.80 0.72 2.46
C GLU A 138 -4.11 -0.26 1.33
N GLY A 139 -3.61 0.00 0.12
CA GLY A 139 -3.72 -0.92 -1.02
C GLY A 139 -3.04 -2.27 -0.76
N LEU A 140 -1.86 -2.23 -0.14
CA LEU A 140 -1.14 -3.45 0.23
C LEU A 140 -1.86 -4.21 1.36
N ALA A 141 -2.43 -3.50 2.34
CA ALA A 141 -3.21 -4.11 3.43
C ALA A 141 -4.44 -4.87 2.90
N ILE A 142 -5.25 -4.23 2.03
CA ILE A 142 -6.41 -4.92 1.42
C ILE A 142 -5.98 -6.04 0.47
N GLY A 143 -4.80 -5.92 -0.15
CA GLY A 143 -4.22 -6.98 -0.96
C GLY A 143 -3.86 -8.21 -0.14
N PHE A 144 -3.30 -8.02 1.03
CA PHE A 144 -3.02 -9.11 1.97
C PHE A 144 -4.31 -9.76 2.50
N ASP A 145 -5.34 -8.95 2.84
CA ASP A 145 -6.66 -9.47 3.22
C ASP A 145 -7.25 -10.33 2.09
N ALA A 146 -7.16 -9.85 0.86
CA ALA A 146 -7.66 -10.56 -0.31
C ALA A 146 -7.00 -11.94 -0.53
N ILE A 147 -5.74 -12.12 -0.14
CA ILE A 147 -5.04 -13.42 -0.20
C ILE A 147 -5.13 -14.22 1.09
N GLY A 148 -5.98 -13.81 2.04
CA GLY A 148 -6.30 -14.55 3.27
C GLY A 148 -5.35 -14.30 4.44
N ALA A 149 -4.56 -13.23 4.42
CA ALA A 149 -3.75 -12.83 5.58
C ALA A 149 -4.61 -12.13 6.64
N GLU A 150 -4.23 -12.29 7.91
CA GLU A 150 -4.84 -11.58 9.03
C GLU A 150 -4.37 -10.11 9.05
N VAL A 151 -5.28 -9.15 8.82
CA VAL A 151 -4.96 -7.70 8.89
C VAL A 151 -5.48 -7.12 10.19
N THR A 152 -4.58 -6.74 11.09
CA THR A 152 -4.90 -6.30 12.45
C THR A 152 -4.30 -4.94 12.80
N GLY A 153 -4.87 -4.29 13.79
CA GLY A 153 -4.36 -3.03 14.33
C GLY A 153 -5.41 -1.94 14.46
N GLN A 154 -5.05 -0.71 14.12
CA GLN A 154 -5.94 0.45 14.20
C GLN A 154 -6.45 0.85 12.82
N LYS A 155 -7.51 1.67 12.78
CA LYS A 155 -8.00 2.29 11.55
C LYS A 155 -6.85 2.93 10.78
N MET A 156 -6.77 2.64 9.47
CA MET A 156 -5.82 3.24 8.55
C MET A 156 -6.16 4.72 8.24
N ALA A 157 -5.34 5.39 7.45
CA ALA A 157 -5.50 6.80 7.10
C ALA A 157 -6.84 7.13 6.43
N GLY A 158 -7.40 6.21 5.67
CA GLY A 158 -8.68 6.39 4.97
C GLY A 158 -8.57 7.30 3.75
N LEU A 159 -7.43 7.26 3.05
CA LEU A 159 -7.18 8.12 1.90
C LEU A 159 -8.00 7.67 0.68
N LEU A 160 -8.62 8.64 0.01
CA LEU A 160 -9.42 8.40 -1.18
C LEU A 160 -8.52 8.09 -2.39
N GLY A 161 -8.81 7.02 -3.09
CA GLY A 161 -8.40 6.69 -4.43
C GLY A 161 -6.91 6.85 -4.80
N ALA A 162 -6.65 6.76 -6.09
CA ALA A 162 -5.36 7.12 -6.68
C ALA A 162 -5.39 8.59 -7.14
N ILE A 163 -4.26 9.28 -6.88
CA ILE A 163 -4.10 10.70 -7.18
C ILE A 163 -3.45 10.87 -8.55
N TYR A 164 -4.04 11.74 -9.37
CA TYR A 164 -3.51 12.14 -10.66
C TYR A 164 -3.26 13.65 -10.73
N ASP A 165 -2.30 14.03 -11.54
CA ASP A 165 -1.95 15.43 -11.81
C ASP A 165 -2.84 15.97 -12.93
N HIS A 166 -3.59 17.02 -12.64
CA HIS A 166 -4.44 17.74 -13.60
C HIS A 166 -3.88 19.13 -13.83
N ARG A 167 -3.33 19.37 -15.03
CA ARG A 167 -2.83 20.70 -15.43
C ARG A 167 -3.96 21.54 -15.98
N LEU A 168 -4.17 22.70 -15.39
CA LEU A 168 -5.11 23.71 -15.90
C LEU A 168 -4.52 24.41 -17.13
N GLU A 169 -5.22 24.39 -18.26
CA GLU A 169 -4.71 24.87 -19.57
C GLU A 169 -4.28 26.33 -19.56
N HIS A 170 -5.07 27.23 -18.96
CA HIS A 170 -4.82 28.67 -19.01
C HIS A 170 -3.76 29.14 -18.02
N SER A 171 -3.69 28.54 -16.83
CA SER A 171 -2.77 28.99 -15.77
C SER A 171 -1.51 28.14 -15.64
N GLY A 172 -1.52 26.93 -16.21
CA GLY A 172 -0.45 25.95 -16.03
C GLY A 172 -0.36 25.35 -14.62
N ILE A 173 -1.29 25.71 -13.72
CA ILE A 173 -1.34 25.17 -12.35
C ILE A 173 -1.61 23.68 -12.41
N VAL A 174 -0.87 22.91 -11.63
CA VAL A 174 -1.11 21.47 -11.48
C VAL A 174 -1.88 21.22 -10.17
N ILE A 175 -3.04 20.57 -10.29
CA ILE A 175 -3.88 20.18 -9.17
C ILE A 175 -3.80 18.66 -9.03
N LYS A 176 -3.57 18.18 -7.82
CA LYS A 176 -3.56 16.74 -7.50
C LYS A 176 -4.92 16.32 -6.96
N LEU A 177 -5.62 15.46 -7.70
CA LEU A 177 -6.97 15.01 -7.34
C LEU A 177 -7.07 13.49 -7.31
N PRO A 178 -7.83 12.90 -6.34
CA PRO A 178 -8.13 11.48 -6.33
C PRO A 178 -9.27 11.22 -7.34
N THR A 179 -8.91 10.87 -8.57
CA THR A 179 -9.88 10.67 -9.67
C THR A 179 -10.17 9.21 -9.97
N GLU A 180 -9.43 8.29 -9.36
CA GLU A 180 -9.64 6.86 -9.46
C GLU A 180 -10.07 6.29 -8.11
N ARG A 181 -11.18 5.56 -8.08
CA ARG A 181 -11.64 4.84 -6.89
C ARG A 181 -10.94 3.50 -6.80
N LEU A 182 -10.43 3.18 -5.62
CA LEU A 182 -9.82 1.90 -5.31
C LEU A 182 -10.71 1.13 -4.35
N MET A 183 -10.90 -0.17 -4.63
CA MET A 183 -11.77 -1.04 -3.84
C MET A 183 -11.06 -2.36 -3.53
N HIS A 184 -11.41 -2.94 -2.42
CA HIS A 184 -11.13 -4.34 -2.14
C HIS A 184 -11.84 -5.24 -3.17
N ILE A 185 -11.39 -6.48 -3.35
CA ILE A 185 -11.97 -7.42 -4.32
C ILE A 185 -13.42 -7.77 -4.04
N ASP A 186 -13.91 -7.57 -2.82
CA ASP A 186 -15.32 -7.76 -2.44
C ASP A 186 -16.21 -6.56 -2.79
N GLY A 187 -15.66 -5.52 -3.41
CA GLY A 187 -16.38 -4.31 -3.82
C GLY A 187 -16.42 -3.20 -2.75
N ARG A 188 -15.91 -3.42 -1.55
CA ARG A 188 -15.84 -2.35 -0.53
C ARG A 188 -14.83 -1.28 -0.93
N PRO A 189 -15.13 0.01 -0.85
CA PRO A 189 -14.15 1.08 -1.01
C PRO A 189 -12.97 0.89 -0.05
N ARG A 190 -11.74 1.09 -0.54
CA ARG A 190 -10.51 0.89 0.23
C ARG A 190 -10.50 1.68 1.55
N GLU A 191 -10.96 2.93 1.51
CA GLU A 191 -11.03 3.82 2.68
C GLU A 191 -12.08 3.39 3.72
N LYS A 192 -12.92 2.40 3.39
CA LYS A 192 -13.91 1.80 4.30
C LYS A 192 -13.45 0.47 4.90
N PHE A 193 -12.29 -0.02 4.50
CA PHE A 193 -11.73 -1.23 5.06
C PHE A 193 -11.50 -1.09 6.57
N LYS A 194 -11.85 -2.13 7.31
CA LYS A 194 -11.70 -2.17 8.77
C LYS A 194 -10.81 -3.35 9.12
N PRO A 195 -9.60 -3.11 9.62
CA PRO A 195 -8.77 -4.18 10.17
C PRO A 195 -9.43 -4.77 11.43
N GLU A 196 -9.05 -5.99 11.79
CA GLU A 196 -9.41 -6.53 13.08
C GLU A 196 -8.75 -5.69 14.19
N LEU A 197 -9.56 -5.21 15.13
CA LEU A 197 -9.05 -4.41 16.23
C LEU A 197 -8.28 -5.32 17.19
N VAL A 198 -7.02 -5.03 17.41
CA VAL A 198 -6.27 -5.59 18.54
C VAL A 198 -6.76 -4.84 19.77
N GLY A 199 -7.38 -5.56 20.73
CA GLY A 199 -7.81 -4.97 21.99
C GLY A 199 -6.63 -4.27 22.68
N GLU A 200 -6.95 -3.15 23.34
CA GLU A 200 -6.02 -2.44 24.23
C GLU A 200 -5.60 -3.30 25.40
#